data_e1255b714c51c9b6c272d42f420c4efe
#
_entry.id   e1255b714c51c9b6c272d42f420c4efe
#
_cell.length_a   1.000
_cell.length_b   1.000
_cell.length_c   1.000
_cell.angle_alpha   90.00
_cell.angle_beta   90.00
_cell.angle_gamma   90.00
#
_symmetry.space_group_name_H-M   'P 1'
#
loop_
_entity.id
_entity.type
_entity.pdbx_description
1 polymer ?
#
loop_
_entity_poly.entity_id
_entity_poly.type
_entity_poly.pdbx_seq_one_letter_code
_entity_poly.pdbx_strand_id
1 'polypeptide(L)'
;MEIINFSEQNSIINQYLAEIRDKDYQKNRLLFRNNVMRIGEFEAFEISKTLNYESKDVITPLGTAKVQVPTDKIVLATIFRAGLPFHNGFLNIFDHAGNAFVSAYREYKDAAHHEVGIHVEYLATPDINGKTLIIAEPMLATGGSMELGYKAILSKGTPRHVHVACLLATPEGIAHIKKTFPEDSTTIWCAAIDEGLNEHKYIVPGFGDAGDLCFGEKL
;
A
#
# COMPACT_ATOMS: atom_id res chain seq x y z
N MET A 1 6.12 2.14 -15.95
CA MET A 1 5.35 1.72 -14.73
C MET A 1 4.72 0.36 -14.97
N GLU A 2 5.08 -0.61 -14.17
CA GLU A 2 4.54 -1.97 -14.21
C GLU A 2 3.30 -2.07 -13.30
N ILE A 3 2.35 -2.95 -13.65
CA ILE A 3 1.15 -3.22 -12.86
C ILE A 3 1.04 -4.73 -12.68
N ILE A 4 1.03 -5.18 -11.44
CA ILE A 4 0.90 -6.58 -11.06
C ILE A 4 -0.48 -6.78 -10.42
N ASN A 5 -1.32 -7.57 -11.09
CA ASN A 5 -2.68 -7.89 -10.64
C ASN A 5 -2.73 -9.37 -10.22
N PHE A 6 -2.82 -9.61 -8.92
CA PHE A 6 -2.81 -10.98 -8.39
C PHE A 6 -4.07 -11.78 -8.74
N SER A 7 -5.18 -11.11 -9.09
CA SER A 7 -6.40 -11.81 -9.50
C SER A 7 -6.29 -12.51 -10.86
N GLU A 8 -5.26 -12.23 -11.65
CA GLU A 8 -5.00 -12.90 -12.92
C GLU A 8 -4.46 -14.34 -12.74
N GLN A 9 -4.04 -14.68 -11.53
CA GLN A 9 -3.55 -16.02 -11.18
C GLN A 9 -4.27 -16.54 -9.95
N ASN A 10 -4.57 -17.86 -9.95
CA ASN A 10 -5.16 -18.50 -8.78
C ASN A 10 -4.15 -18.63 -7.65
N SER A 11 -4.52 -18.11 -6.49
CA SER A 11 -3.74 -18.20 -5.26
C SER A 11 -4.64 -18.14 -4.03
N ILE A 12 -4.08 -18.33 -2.83
CA ILE A 12 -4.80 -18.18 -1.58
C ILE A 12 -5.30 -16.73 -1.34
N ILE A 13 -4.71 -15.74 -2.02
CA ILE A 13 -5.19 -14.35 -1.99
C ILE A 13 -6.66 -14.28 -2.44
N ASN A 14 -7.06 -15.09 -3.42
CA ASN A 14 -8.42 -15.12 -3.93
C ASN A 14 -9.43 -15.50 -2.85
N GLN A 15 -9.08 -16.44 -1.94
CA GLN A 15 -9.93 -16.82 -0.81
C GLN A 15 -10.10 -15.65 0.17
N TYR A 16 -9.00 -15.01 0.56
CA TYR A 16 -9.07 -13.88 1.50
C TYR A 16 -9.78 -12.68 0.88
N LEU A 17 -9.58 -12.45 -0.42
CA LEU A 17 -10.29 -11.40 -1.15
C LEU A 17 -11.80 -11.68 -1.21
N ALA A 18 -12.22 -12.93 -1.49
CA ALA A 18 -13.62 -13.31 -1.46
C ALA A 18 -14.25 -13.08 -0.08
N GLU A 19 -13.55 -13.45 1.00
CA GLU A 19 -14.02 -13.27 2.37
C GLU A 19 -14.19 -11.80 2.74
N ILE A 20 -13.22 -10.91 2.40
CA ILE A 20 -13.36 -9.47 2.71
C ILE A 20 -14.42 -8.77 1.86
N ARG A 21 -14.78 -9.33 0.69
CA ARG A 21 -15.87 -8.84 -0.16
C ARG A 21 -17.24 -9.30 0.32
N ASP A 22 -17.34 -10.44 1.02
CA ASP A 22 -18.58 -11.00 1.49
C ASP A 22 -19.20 -10.12 2.58
N LYS A 23 -20.43 -9.59 2.31
CA LYS A 23 -21.16 -8.66 3.18
C LYS A 23 -21.45 -9.19 4.59
N ASP A 24 -21.45 -10.51 4.78
CA ASP A 24 -21.71 -11.12 6.09
C ASP A 24 -20.40 -11.40 6.84
N TYR A 25 -19.36 -11.84 6.12
CA TYR A 25 -18.04 -12.05 6.69
C TYR A 25 -17.40 -10.75 7.18
N GLN A 26 -17.48 -9.68 6.40
CA GLN A 26 -16.84 -8.38 6.72
C GLN A 26 -17.44 -7.67 7.96
N LYS A 27 -18.61 -8.09 8.45
CA LYS A 27 -19.19 -7.59 9.72
C LYS A 27 -18.32 -7.89 10.93
N ASN A 28 -17.50 -8.94 10.86
CA ASN A 28 -16.52 -9.25 11.90
C ASN A 28 -15.21 -8.48 11.63
N ARG A 29 -15.03 -7.34 12.29
CA ARG A 29 -13.86 -6.46 12.13
C ARG A 29 -12.53 -7.17 12.37
N LEU A 30 -12.47 -8.15 13.28
CA LEU A 30 -11.24 -8.91 13.53
C LEU A 30 -10.86 -9.75 12.31
N LEU A 31 -11.82 -10.51 11.78
CA LEU A 31 -11.59 -11.37 10.62
C LEU A 31 -11.27 -10.53 9.38
N PHE A 32 -11.96 -9.41 9.18
CA PHE A 32 -11.67 -8.46 8.10
C PHE A 32 -10.22 -7.96 8.16
N ARG A 33 -9.79 -7.41 9.32
CA ARG A 33 -8.41 -6.94 9.50
C ARG A 33 -7.37 -8.04 9.31
N ASN A 34 -7.67 -9.27 9.79
CA ASN A 34 -6.75 -10.40 9.63
C ASN A 34 -6.55 -10.76 8.16
N ASN A 35 -7.61 -10.76 7.35
CA ASN A 35 -7.48 -11.04 5.93
C ASN A 35 -6.80 -9.91 5.15
N VAL A 36 -7.07 -8.65 5.50
CA VAL A 36 -6.34 -7.49 4.98
C VAL A 36 -4.83 -7.64 5.25
N MET A 37 -4.46 -8.00 6.49
CA MET A 37 -3.07 -8.23 6.88
C MET A 37 -2.44 -9.40 6.09
N ARG A 38 -3.14 -10.55 5.98
CA ARG A 38 -2.64 -11.72 5.25
C ARG A 38 -2.38 -11.43 3.77
N ILE A 39 -3.28 -10.68 3.11
CA ILE A 39 -3.03 -10.26 1.72
C ILE A 39 -1.77 -9.39 1.66
N GLY A 40 -1.59 -8.47 2.62
CA GLY A 40 -0.38 -7.65 2.73
C GLY A 40 0.90 -8.48 2.89
N GLU A 41 0.88 -9.58 3.65
CA GLU A 41 2.01 -10.51 3.78
C GLU A 41 2.37 -11.16 2.43
N PHE A 42 1.36 -11.60 1.66
CA PHE A 42 1.60 -12.20 0.35
C PHE A 42 2.11 -11.18 -0.69
N GLU A 43 1.54 -9.98 -0.71
CA GLU A 43 2.04 -8.92 -1.59
C GLU A 43 3.48 -8.52 -1.22
N ALA A 44 3.78 -8.40 0.06
CA ALA A 44 5.13 -8.13 0.54
C ALA A 44 6.13 -9.22 0.12
N PHE A 45 5.71 -10.50 0.19
CA PHE A 45 6.52 -11.62 -0.28
C PHE A 45 6.79 -11.52 -1.80
N GLU A 46 5.79 -11.19 -2.61
CA GLU A 46 5.98 -11.00 -4.05
C GLU A 46 6.88 -9.81 -4.36
N ILE A 47 6.70 -8.67 -3.68
CA ILE A 47 7.57 -7.50 -3.79
C ILE A 47 9.02 -7.87 -3.42
N SER A 48 9.22 -8.71 -2.41
CA SER A 48 10.57 -9.12 -2.00
C SER A 48 11.40 -9.75 -3.12
N LYS A 49 10.75 -10.42 -4.09
CA LYS A 49 11.41 -11.05 -5.23
C LYS A 49 12.03 -10.04 -6.22
N THR A 50 11.61 -8.78 -6.15
CA THR A 50 12.11 -7.69 -7.02
C THR A 50 13.25 -6.88 -6.41
N LEU A 51 13.60 -7.15 -5.15
CA LEU A 51 14.68 -6.46 -4.44
C LEU A 51 16.05 -6.90 -4.96
N ASN A 52 17.08 -6.13 -4.61
CA ASN A 52 18.47 -6.54 -4.85
C ASN A 52 18.92 -7.52 -3.78
N TYR A 53 19.73 -8.50 -4.21
CA TYR A 53 20.27 -9.53 -3.33
C TYR A 53 21.79 -9.61 -3.47
N GLU A 54 22.44 -9.95 -2.37
CA GLU A 54 23.87 -10.28 -2.36
C GLU A 54 24.14 -11.60 -1.63
N SER A 55 25.25 -12.25 -1.98
CA SER A 55 25.68 -13.49 -1.31
C SER A 55 26.32 -13.18 0.03
N LYS A 56 25.82 -13.82 1.09
CA LYS A 56 26.34 -13.71 2.45
C LYS A 56 26.76 -15.08 2.98
N ASP A 57 27.95 -15.18 3.54
CA ASP A 57 28.39 -16.35 4.25
C ASP A 57 27.81 -16.35 5.67
N VAL A 58 27.06 -17.40 5.98
CA VAL A 58 26.40 -17.60 7.28
C VAL A 58 27.08 -18.77 8.00
N ILE A 59 27.64 -18.51 9.17
CA ILE A 59 28.25 -19.56 10.01
C ILE A 59 27.13 -20.34 10.69
N THR A 60 27.09 -21.65 10.43
CA THR A 60 26.18 -22.60 11.07
C THR A 60 26.91 -23.47 12.06
N PRO A 61 26.24 -24.24 12.92
CA PRO A 61 26.89 -25.18 13.81
C PRO A 61 27.73 -26.29 13.10
N LEU A 62 27.45 -26.53 11.80
CA LEU A 62 28.08 -27.61 11.03
C LEU A 62 29.01 -27.13 9.89
N GLY A 63 29.08 -25.80 9.65
CA GLY A 63 29.91 -25.25 8.58
C GLY A 63 29.48 -23.87 8.15
N THR A 64 29.82 -23.48 6.91
CA THR A 64 29.44 -22.17 6.33
C THR A 64 28.46 -22.38 5.17
N ALA A 65 27.31 -21.73 5.24
CA ALA A 65 26.31 -21.69 4.17
C ALA A 65 26.38 -20.37 3.41
N LYS A 66 26.32 -20.41 2.07
CA LYS A 66 26.15 -19.21 1.23
C LYS A 66 24.67 -18.99 0.99
N VAL A 67 24.16 -17.82 1.40
CA VAL A 67 22.73 -17.44 1.31
C VAL A 67 22.60 -16.12 0.59
N GLN A 68 21.62 -15.99 -0.30
CA GLN A 68 21.25 -14.71 -0.91
C GLN A 68 20.35 -13.94 0.07
N VAL A 69 20.75 -12.73 0.43
CA VAL A 69 20.00 -11.86 1.35
C VAL A 69 19.66 -10.53 0.68
N PRO A 70 18.48 -9.96 0.96
CA PRO A 70 18.12 -8.65 0.38
C PRO A 70 19.00 -7.55 0.95
N THR A 71 19.36 -6.58 0.11
CA THR A 71 20.23 -5.45 0.47
C THR A 71 19.51 -4.11 0.47
N ASP A 72 18.31 -4.07 -0.06
CA ASP A 72 17.51 -2.84 -0.11
C ASP A 72 17.16 -2.33 1.28
N LYS A 73 17.34 -1.02 1.47
CA LYS A 73 16.81 -0.33 2.63
C LYS A 73 15.36 0.05 2.33
N ILE A 74 14.42 -0.50 3.09
CA ILE A 74 12.99 -0.35 2.88
C ILE A 74 12.41 0.67 3.84
N VAL A 75 11.50 1.49 3.34
CA VAL A 75 10.58 2.30 4.14
C VAL A 75 9.15 1.88 3.77
N LEU A 76 8.41 1.44 4.77
CA LEU A 76 6.98 1.12 4.64
C LEU A 76 6.17 2.36 5.00
N ALA A 77 5.28 2.78 4.12
CA ALA A 77 4.40 3.92 4.35
C ALA A 77 2.94 3.47 4.36
N THR A 78 2.12 4.12 5.16
CA THR A 78 0.68 3.93 5.16
C THR A 78 -0.06 5.24 5.39
N ILE A 79 -1.27 5.32 4.85
CA ILE A 79 -2.18 6.45 5.02
C ILE A 79 -3.29 6.04 5.99
N PHE A 80 -3.46 6.82 7.05
CA PHE A 80 -4.50 6.54 8.03
C PHE A 80 -5.90 6.81 7.48
N ARG A 81 -6.88 5.95 7.87
CA ARG A 81 -6.90 4.87 8.91
C ARG A 81 -6.74 3.46 8.33
N ALA A 82 -7.36 3.20 7.16
CA ALA A 82 -7.56 1.86 6.60
C ALA A 82 -6.25 1.14 6.26
N GLY A 83 -5.19 1.88 5.94
CA GLY A 83 -3.88 1.32 5.60
C GLY A 83 -3.23 0.54 6.73
N LEU A 84 -3.56 0.79 8.00
CA LEU A 84 -2.83 0.23 9.14
C LEU A 84 -2.82 -1.31 9.21
N PRO A 85 -3.93 -2.06 9.05
CA PRO A 85 -3.88 -3.52 9.04
C PRO A 85 -3.08 -4.07 7.84
N PHE A 86 -3.17 -3.43 6.69
CA PHE A 86 -2.45 -3.81 5.49
C PHE A 86 -0.93 -3.60 5.67
N HIS A 87 -0.55 -2.44 6.20
CA HIS A 87 0.83 -2.12 6.58
C HIS A 87 1.43 -3.15 7.54
N ASN A 88 0.66 -3.61 8.53
CA ASN A 88 1.12 -4.64 9.46
C ASN A 88 1.49 -5.95 8.76
N GLY A 89 0.77 -6.33 7.69
CA GLY A 89 1.14 -7.48 6.86
C GLY A 89 2.52 -7.29 6.20
N PHE A 90 2.80 -6.13 5.66
CA PHE A 90 4.12 -5.81 5.11
C PHE A 90 5.21 -5.81 6.19
N LEU A 91 4.89 -5.29 7.38
CA LEU A 91 5.84 -5.23 8.49
C LEU A 91 6.20 -6.62 9.02
N ASN A 92 5.30 -7.61 8.94
CA ASN A 92 5.58 -9.00 9.30
C ASN A 92 6.62 -9.66 8.36
N ILE A 93 6.78 -9.15 7.14
CA ILE A 93 7.76 -9.65 6.16
C ILE A 93 9.03 -8.79 6.16
N PHE A 94 8.88 -7.48 6.26
CA PHE A 94 9.99 -6.52 6.28
C PHE A 94 10.18 -5.93 7.68
N ASP A 95 10.47 -6.79 8.65
CA ASP A 95 10.56 -6.48 10.08
C ASP A 95 11.60 -5.41 10.45
N HIS A 96 12.61 -5.20 9.60
CA HIS A 96 13.63 -4.16 9.77
C HIS A 96 13.36 -2.87 8.99
N ALA A 97 12.21 -2.75 8.32
CA ALA A 97 11.87 -1.56 7.56
C ALA A 97 11.65 -0.34 8.46
N GLY A 98 12.08 0.83 7.98
CA GLY A 98 11.63 2.09 8.57
C GLY A 98 10.15 2.29 8.29
N ASN A 99 9.42 2.97 9.18
CA ASN A 99 7.98 3.14 9.03
C ASN A 99 7.61 4.62 8.84
N ALA A 100 6.71 4.90 7.90
CA ALA A 100 6.15 6.21 7.63
C ALA A 100 4.63 6.18 7.79
N PHE A 101 4.11 7.11 8.58
CA PHE A 101 2.69 7.25 8.85
C PHE A 101 2.21 8.63 8.41
N VAL A 102 1.14 8.66 7.62
CA VAL A 102 0.61 9.88 7.03
C VAL A 102 -0.88 10.02 7.33
N SER A 103 -1.27 11.22 7.76
CA SER A 103 -2.66 11.70 7.70
C SER A 103 -2.66 13.02 6.94
N ALA A 104 -3.26 13.02 5.76
CA ALA A 104 -3.31 14.19 4.89
C ALA A 104 -4.65 14.27 4.16
N TYR A 105 -5.16 15.48 3.96
CA TYR A 105 -6.35 15.75 3.18
C TYR A 105 -6.21 17.02 2.33
N ARG A 106 -7.10 17.17 1.35
CA ARG A 106 -7.16 18.38 0.54
C ARG A 106 -7.78 19.52 1.32
N GLU A 107 -7.13 20.67 1.31
CA GLU A 107 -7.62 21.91 1.88
C GLU A 107 -7.74 22.96 0.78
N TYR A 108 -8.80 23.75 0.83
CA TYR A 108 -8.91 24.93 -0.04
C TYR A 108 -8.24 26.11 0.65
N LYS A 109 -7.27 26.73 -0.03
CA LYS A 109 -6.52 27.88 0.50
C LYS A 109 -7.28 29.21 0.38
N ASP A 110 -8.30 29.26 -0.45
CA ASP A 110 -9.11 30.43 -0.70
C ASP A 110 -10.62 30.15 -0.56
N ALA A 111 -11.39 31.18 -0.22
CA ALA A 111 -12.85 31.08 -0.08
C ALA A 111 -13.56 30.80 -1.43
N ALA A 112 -12.90 31.03 -2.56
CA ALA A 112 -13.44 30.79 -3.91
C ALA A 112 -13.12 29.39 -4.43
N HIS A 113 -12.40 28.57 -3.63
CA HIS A 113 -12.01 27.19 -3.94
C HIS A 113 -11.15 27.04 -5.22
N HIS A 114 -10.38 28.07 -5.58
CA HIS A 114 -9.52 28.04 -6.77
C HIS A 114 -8.15 27.45 -6.48
N GLU A 115 -7.62 27.64 -5.26
CA GLU A 115 -6.36 27.06 -4.84
C GLU A 115 -6.57 25.87 -3.89
N VAL A 116 -6.13 24.67 -4.34
CA VAL A 116 -6.14 23.45 -3.54
C VAL A 116 -4.75 23.25 -2.94
N GLY A 117 -4.69 23.22 -1.61
CA GLY A 117 -3.50 22.82 -0.85
C GLY A 117 -3.59 21.38 -0.36
N ILE A 118 -2.46 20.88 0.15
CA ILE A 118 -2.39 19.66 0.91
C ILE A 118 -2.26 20.05 2.36
N HIS A 119 -3.25 19.69 3.18
CA HIS A 119 -3.12 19.76 4.62
C HIS A 119 -2.58 18.44 5.15
N VAL A 120 -1.43 18.50 5.80
CA VAL A 120 -0.82 17.35 6.45
C VAL A 120 -1.05 17.50 7.95
N GLU A 121 -1.94 16.70 8.51
CA GLU A 121 -2.21 16.70 9.94
C GLU A 121 -1.12 15.99 10.73
N TYR A 122 -0.60 14.90 10.16
CA TYR A 122 0.43 14.10 10.79
C TYR A 122 1.36 13.50 9.75
N LEU A 123 2.64 13.63 9.96
CA LEU A 123 3.68 12.99 9.16
C LEU A 123 4.82 12.56 10.08
N ALA A 124 4.99 11.27 10.27
CA ALA A 124 6.18 10.70 10.88
C ALA A 124 6.83 9.75 9.88
N THR A 125 8.04 10.04 9.44
CA THR A 125 8.75 9.21 8.47
C THR A 125 10.26 9.33 8.67
N PRO A 126 11.04 8.25 8.52
CA PRO A 126 12.49 8.35 8.41
C PRO A 126 12.87 9.04 7.09
N ASP A 127 14.17 9.35 6.93
CA ASP A 127 14.72 9.70 5.63
C ASP A 127 14.45 8.59 4.60
N ILE A 128 13.95 8.96 3.41
CA ILE A 128 13.63 8.03 2.34
C ILE A 128 14.62 8.10 1.15
N ASN A 129 15.61 8.97 1.24
CA ASN A 129 16.50 9.27 0.12
C ASN A 129 17.26 8.01 -0.34
N GLY A 130 17.12 7.67 -1.62
CA GLY A 130 17.76 6.50 -2.23
C GLY A 130 17.25 5.13 -1.76
N LYS A 131 16.20 5.08 -0.92
CA LYS A 131 15.62 3.84 -0.39
C LYS A 131 14.48 3.34 -1.27
N THR A 132 14.07 2.10 -1.06
CA THR A 132 12.85 1.52 -1.62
C THR A 132 11.67 1.90 -0.73
N LEU A 133 10.71 2.64 -1.29
CA LEU A 133 9.49 3.06 -0.60
C LEU A 133 8.35 2.11 -1.00
N ILE A 134 7.68 1.52 -0.02
CA ILE A 134 6.45 0.74 -0.23
C ILE A 134 5.30 1.49 0.44
N ILE A 135 4.29 1.89 -0.33
CA ILE A 135 3.10 2.57 0.19
C ILE A 135 1.97 1.54 0.22
N ALA A 136 1.62 1.09 1.43
CA ALA A 136 0.55 0.12 1.67
C ALA A 136 -0.76 0.86 2.00
N GLU A 137 -1.65 0.93 1.00
CA GLU A 137 -2.97 1.58 1.11
C GLU A 137 -4.03 0.68 0.47
N PRO A 138 -5.05 0.19 1.23
CA PRO A 138 -5.98 -0.84 0.75
C PRO A 138 -6.76 -0.47 -0.51
N MET A 139 -7.04 0.83 -0.73
CA MET A 139 -7.99 1.29 -1.73
C MET A 139 -7.37 2.31 -2.69
N LEU A 140 -7.06 1.87 -3.91
CA LEU A 140 -6.69 2.78 -4.99
C LEU A 140 -7.92 3.13 -5.83
N ALA A 141 -8.82 3.96 -5.26
CA ALA A 141 -10.06 4.38 -5.89
C ALA A 141 -9.80 5.49 -6.95
N THR A 142 -9.77 6.76 -6.54
CA THR A 142 -9.44 7.88 -7.44
C THR A 142 -7.96 8.17 -7.53
N GLY A 143 -7.14 7.60 -6.66
CA GLY A 143 -5.70 7.87 -6.54
C GLY A 143 -5.33 9.14 -5.77
N GLY A 144 -6.31 9.98 -5.43
CA GLY A 144 -6.05 11.29 -4.79
C GLY A 144 -5.39 11.19 -3.42
N SER A 145 -5.86 10.31 -2.54
CA SER A 145 -5.25 10.11 -1.22
C SER A 145 -3.82 9.56 -1.31
N MET A 146 -3.60 8.63 -2.25
CA MET A 146 -2.28 8.07 -2.52
C MET A 146 -1.30 9.15 -2.98
N GLU A 147 -1.72 10.02 -3.91
CA GLU A 147 -0.92 11.16 -4.37
C GLU A 147 -0.59 12.11 -3.22
N LEU A 148 -1.58 12.45 -2.37
CA LEU A 148 -1.37 13.35 -1.24
C LEU A 148 -0.38 12.77 -0.24
N GLY A 149 -0.55 11.50 0.12
CA GLY A 149 0.37 10.79 1.01
C GLY A 149 1.80 10.74 0.46
N TYR A 150 1.94 10.39 -0.81
CA TYR A 150 3.24 10.35 -1.50
C TYR A 150 3.92 11.72 -1.50
N LYS A 151 3.21 12.79 -1.89
CA LYS A 151 3.76 14.15 -1.88
C LYS A 151 4.21 14.60 -0.49
N ALA A 152 3.46 14.24 0.55
CA ALA A 152 3.85 14.54 1.93
C ALA A 152 5.16 13.81 2.29
N ILE A 153 5.29 12.53 1.94
CA ILE A 153 6.48 11.72 2.22
C ILE A 153 7.71 12.24 1.47
N LEU A 154 7.56 12.73 0.24
CA LEU A 154 8.65 13.31 -0.57
C LEU A 154 9.34 14.50 0.09
N SER A 155 8.72 15.14 1.09
CA SER A 155 9.40 16.19 1.91
C SER A 155 10.62 15.64 2.67
N LYS A 156 10.79 14.32 2.78
CA LYS A 156 11.88 13.63 3.50
C LYS A 156 12.88 12.92 2.60
N GLY A 157 12.89 13.25 1.31
CA GLY A 157 13.86 12.75 0.35
C GLY A 157 13.21 12.21 -0.93
N THR A 158 14.04 11.62 -1.79
CA THR A 158 13.60 11.01 -3.05
C THR A 158 13.89 9.51 -2.98
N PRO A 159 12.87 8.64 -3.05
CA PRO A 159 13.09 7.21 -3.06
C PRO A 159 13.71 6.77 -4.39
N ARG A 160 14.47 5.67 -4.36
CA ARG A 160 15.02 5.04 -5.58
C ARG A 160 13.92 4.33 -6.38
N HIS A 161 13.01 3.68 -5.70
CA HIS A 161 11.86 2.97 -6.28
C HIS A 161 10.66 3.08 -5.36
N VAL A 162 9.46 3.12 -5.95
CA VAL A 162 8.18 3.17 -5.24
C VAL A 162 7.34 1.96 -5.60
N HIS A 163 6.96 1.17 -4.61
CA HIS A 163 5.92 0.16 -4.75
C HIS A 163 4.62 0.72 -4.16
N VAL A 164 3.60 0.83 -4.99
CA VAL A 164 2.23 1.17 -4.57
C VAL A 164 1.49 -0.14 -4.42
N ALA A 165 1.15 -0.52 -3.19
CA ALA A 165 0.45 -1.76 -2.88
C ALA A 165 -0.98 -1.48 -2.41
N CYS A 166 -1.96 -2.21 -2.97
CA CYS A 166 -3.37 -2.03 -2.61
C CYS A 166 -4.16 -3.34 -2.76
N LEU A 167 -5.20 -3.50 -1.95
CA LEU A 167 -6.13 -4.63 -2.09
C LEU A 167 -6.96 -4.49 -3.37
N LEU A 168 -7.57 -3.32 -3.57
CA LEU A 168 -8.40 -3.04 -4.72
C LEU A 168 -7.94 -1.77 -5.43
N ALA A 169 -7.78 -1.88 -6.74
CA ALA A 169 -7.52 -0.75 -7.63
C ALA A 169 -8.68 -0.55 -8.61
N THR A 170 -8.78 0.64 -9.17
CA THR A 170 -9.64 0.95 -10.32
C THR A 170 -8.81 1.43 -11.51
N PRO A 171 -9.31 1.34 -12.75
CA PRO A 171 -8.66 1.95 -13.91
C PRO A 171 -8.42 3.46 -13.74
N GLU A 172 -9.36 4.17 -13.07
CA GLU A 172 -9.23 5.60 -12.78
C GLU A 172 -8.06 5.86 -11.82
N GLY A 173 -7.98 5.11 -10.69
CA GLY A 173 -6.91 5.24 -9.73
C GLY A 173 -5.53 4.92 -10.32
N ILE A 174 -5.44 3.85 -11.11
CA ILE A 174 -4.21 3.48 -11.83
C ILE A 174 -3.78 4.58 -12.82
N ALA A 175 -4.72 5.11 -13.59
CA ALA A 175 -4.44 6.20 -14.53
C ALA A 175 -3.98 7.48 -13.81
N HIS A 176 -4.49 7.73 -12.60
CA HIS A 176 -4.05 8.85 -11.76
C HIS A 176 -2.61 8.66 -11.28
N ILE A 177 -2.27 7.47 -10.77
CA ILE A 177 -0.89 7.15 -10.34
C ILE A 177 0.09 7.29 -11.51
N LYS A 178 -0.26 6.80 -12.70
CA LYS A 178 0.59 6.95 -13.91
C LYS A 178 0.91 8.40 -14.26
N LYS A 179 0.05 9.35 -13.90
CA LYS A 179 0.26 10.78 -14.15
C LYS A 179 1.05 11.49 -13.06
N THR A 180 1.02 10.96 -11.84
CA THR A 180 1.50 11.68 -10.64
C THR A 180 2.76 11.08 -10.03
N PHE A 181 3.09 9.83 -10.35
CA PHE A 181 4.27 9.13 -9.88
C PHE A 181 5.30 8.95 -11.01
N PRO A 182 6.60 8.85 -10.68
CA PRO A 182 7.64 8.62 -11.69
C PRO A 182 7.46 7.25 -12.37
N GLU A 183 7.30 7.25 -13.70
CA GLU A 183 6.92 6.05 -14.45
C GLU A 183 7.99 4.95 -14.39
N ASP A 184 9.28 5.32 -14.52
CA ASP A 184 10.40 4.37 -14.63
C ASP A 184 10.78 3.73 -13.30
N SER A 185 10.33 4.29 -12.17
CA SER A 185 10.69 3.84 -10.82
C SER A 185 9.47 3.57 -9.94
N THR A 186 8.32 3.26 -10.54
CA THR A 186 7.09 2.90 -9.79
C THR A 186 6.50 1.60 -10.32
N THR A 187 6.11 0.72 -9.38
CA THR A 187 5.35 -0.51 -9.66
C THR A 187 4.08 -0.51 -8.82
N ILE A 188 2.94 -0.83 -9.44
CA ILE A 188 1.64 -0.96 -8.76
C ILE A 188 1.36 -2.45 -8.54
N TRP A 189 0.99 -2.80 -7.31
CA TRP A 189 0.61 -4.15 -6.88
C TRP A 189 -0.81 -4.10 -6.38
N CYS A 190 -1.67 -5.01 -6.84
CA CYS A 190 -3.05 -5.05 -6.39
C CYS A 190 -3.57 -6.48 -6.31
N ALA A 191 -4.33 -6.78 -5.25
CA ALA A 191 -4.97 -8.08 -5.14
C ALA A 191 -6.03 -8.26 -6.22
N ALA A 192 -6.75 -7.17 -6.60
CA ALA A 192 -7.62 -7.15 -7.77
C ALA A 192 -7.79 -5.74 -8.34
N ILE A 193 -8.14 -5.69 -9.63
CA ILE A 193 -8.58 -4.47 -10.32
C ILE A 193 -10.07 -4.60 -10.57
N ASP A 194 -10.86 -3.70 -9.99
CA ASP A 194 -12.32 -3.66 -10.11
C ASP A 194 -12.77 -2.77 -11.27
N GLU A 195 -14.07 -2.84 -11.62
CA GLU A 195 -14.65 -2.23 -12.81
C GLU A 195 -14.54 -0.68 -12.81
N GLY A 196 -14.68 -0.04 -11.64
CA GLY A 196 -14.62 1.42 -11.51
C GLY A 196 -15.23 1.94 -10.22
N LEU A 197 -15.78 3.14 -10.29
CA LEU A 197 -16.33 3.87 -9.15
C LEU A 197 -17.83 4.14 -9.35
N ASN A 198 -18.59 4.10 -8.25
CA ASN A 198 -19.96 4.61 -8.24
C ASN A 198 -19.99 6.15 -8.12
N GLU A 199 -21.19 6.73 -8.06
CA GLU A 199 -21.42 8.18 -7.91
C GLU A 199 -20.82 8.78 -6.62
N HIS A 200 -20.65 7.96 -5.57
CA HIS A 200 -20.05 8.35 -4.30
C HIS A 200 -18.53 8.04 -4.22
N LYS A 201 -17.90 7.68 -5.35
CA LYS A 201 -16.48 7.34 -5.45
C LYS A 201 -16.05 6.08 -4.66
N TYR A 202 -17.00 5.18 -4.38
CA TYR A 202 -16.68 3.85 -3.89
C TYR A 202 -16.35 2.91 -5.05
N ILE A 203 -15.38 2.03 -4.83
CA ILE A 203 -15.00 0.98 -5.79
C ILE A 203 -16.18 -0.01 -5.95
N VAL A 204 -16.49 -0.38 -7.18
CA VAL A 204 -17.55 -1.34 -7.53
C VAL A 204 -16.93 -2.49 -8.34
N PRO A 205 -17.18 -3.77 -7.95
CA PRO A 205 -18.00 -4.24 -6.84
C PRO A 205 -17.43 -3.96 -5.45
N GLY A 206 -16.10 -3.80 -5.29
CA GLY A 206 -15.47 -3.39 -4.05
C GLY A 206 -15.77 -4.26 -2.83
N PHE A 207 -15.68 -3.65 -1.65
CA PHE A 207 -16.13 -4.21 -0.36
C PHE A 207 -16.69 -3.12 0.60
N GLY A 208 -16.84 -1.87 0.16
CA GLY A 208 -17.32 -0.75 0.97
C GLY A 208 -16.19 0.15 1.52
N ASP A 209 -16.42 0.79 2.68
CA ASP A 209 -15.42 1.65 3.34
C ASP A 209 -14.46 0.80 4.19
N ALA A 210 -13.21 0.69 3.74
CA ALA A 210 -12.19 -0.08 4.42
C ALA A 210 -11.89 0.44 5.84
N GLY A 211 -11.94 1.75 6.06
CA GLY A 211 -11.71 2.36 7.37
C GLY A 211 -12.79 1.99 8.38
N ASP A 212 -14.04 2.07 7.95
CA ASP A 212 -15.18 1.75 8.81
C ASP A 212 -15.28 0.25 9.08
N LEU A 213 -14.97 -0.59 8.08
CA LEU A 213 -14.88 -2.05 8.26
C LEU A 213 -13.76 -2.44 9.22
N CYS A 214 -12.62 -1.74 9.20
CA CYS A 214 -11.51 -2.01 10.10
C CYS A 214 -11.75 -1.52 11.53
N PHE A 215 -12.29 -0.29 11.69
CA PHE A 215 -12.20 0.46 12.95
C PHE A 215 -13.54 1.03 13.44
N GLY A 216 -14.61 0.91 12.67
CA GLY A 216 -15.90 1.50 12.97
C GLY A 216 -16.14 2.82 12.27
N GLU A 217 -17.41 3.18 12.18
CA GLU A 217 -17.87 4.40 11.51
C GLU A 217 -17.24 5.66 12.11
N LYS A 218 -16.96 6.62 11.22
CA LYS A 218 -16.57 7.98 11.63
C LYS A 218 -17.82 8.75 12.04
N LEU A 219 -17.70 9.62 13.04
CA LEU A 219 -18.68 10.62 13.36
C LEU A 219 -18.62 11.80 12.40
#